data_0d80489f9cda6d1e6a1fe34d9cf3d217
#
_entry.id   0d80489f9cda6d1e6a1fe34d9cf3d217
#
_cell.length_a   1.000
_cell.length_b   1.000
_cell.length_c   1.000
_cell.angle_alpha   90.00
_cell.angle_beta   90.00
_cell.angle_gamma   90.00
#
_symmetry.space_group_name_H-M   'P 1'
#
loop_
_entity.id
_entity.type
_entity.pdbx_description
1 polymer ?
#
loop_
_entity_poly.entity_id
_entity_poly.type
_entity_poly.pdbx_seq_one_letter_code
_entity_poly.pdbx_strand_id
1 'polypeptide(L)'
;MHSFVSRFGIRRALGFGAVAVLAVASHAVAAAPAKPAEVQQIELFQRLPAEGAASLQALIERFNAQSKEYQVVLSEQDWKSANAPHLMILEGDDEERFLAGKPRFKPLYAVMKETGSALQTLRPPAMMTRTPVDSKGQLLALPIGLSTPVLFLNRDALRRAGMNPETTSVATWFDLQTVLGRLADAGHTCPYTVAEPGRVMVENLSAWHNEPVAAMRGKVSAPSFNGMFQVKHVAMMASWHRARYLQVFERGNEAGQHFASGECAVIAAPSNSWAGFRSKGTIDVGVAQLPYYDDFPGAPQNTLADGPAMWVAAGKKAAEYKGVAKFVSFWLQPENQVVWQRETGYLPLNRAGLLASRSELLGTDLENIKVAVGQLTNKPVTGDSAAQPVVGREKVRRIIDEELSGVWADRKAAKEALDNAVVRAAGS
;
A
#
# COMPACT_ATOMS: atom_id res chain seq x y z
N MET A 1 34.18 -70.91 34.92
CA MET A 1 35.53 -71.39 35.26
C MET A 1 36.20 -70.39 36.17
N HIS A 2 36.48 -70.88 37.42
CA HIS A 2 37.39 -70.40 38.48
C HIS A 2 37.30 -68.90 38.89
N SER A 3 36.68 -68.51 40.00
CA SER A 3 37.05 -68.86 41.39
C SER A 3 38.47 -68.38 41.76
N PHE A 4 38.58 -67.43 42.67
CA PHE A 4 39.35 -67.61 43.88
C PHE A 4 39.03 -66.56 44.96
N VAL A 5 38.75 -67.11 46.14
CA VAL A 5 38.47 -66.52 47.43
C VAL A 5 39.84 -66.29 48.14
N SER A 6 40.00 -65.31 48.96
CA SER A 6 40.85 -65.39 50.14
C SER A 6 40.45 -64.40 51.21
N ARG A 7 40.26 -64.95 52.40
CA ARG A 7 39.91 -64.41 53.71
C ARG A 7 41.15 -63.89 54.46
N PHE A 8 40.84 -63.23 55.57
CA PHE A 8 41.54 -62.97 56.85
C PHE A 8 41.77 -61.45 57.06
N GLY A 9 41.48 -60.85 58.20
CA GLY A 9 41.16 -61.32 59.55
C GLY A 9 41.06 -60.09 60.48
N ILE A 10 40.38 -60.31 61.54
CA ILE A 10 39.93 -59.45 62.64
C ILE A 10 41.10 -58.78 63.39
N ARG A 11 40.98 -57.43 63.77
CA ARG A 11 41.30 -57.05 65.14
C ARG A 11 40.52 -55.73 65.52
N ARG A 12 39.82 -55.84 66.69
CA ARG A 12 39.14 -54.75 67.37
C ARG A 12 40.15 -53.81 68.06
N ALA A 13 39.83 -52.53 67.97
CA ALA A 13 40.28 -51.55 68.97
C ALA A 13 39.16 -50.50 69.18
N LEU A 14 38.71 -50.42 70.39
CA LEU A 14 37.73 -49.45 70.87
C LEU A 14 38.49 -48.11 71.08
N GLY A 15 37.94 -47.05 70.46
CA GLY A 15 38.36 -45.65 70.71
C GLY A 15 37.14 -44.80 70.79
N PHE A 16 36.81 -44.25 71.95
CA PHE A 16 35.78 -43.26 72.16
C PHE A 16 36.26 -41.94 71.50
N GLY A 17 35.54 -41.45 70.51
CA GLY A 17 35.78 -40.17 69.91
C GLY A 17 34.46 -39.39 69.84
N ALA A 18 34.38 -38.29 70.54
CA ALA A 18 33.21 -37.42 70.56
C ALA A 18 32.93 -36.87 69.14
N VAL A 19 31.74 -37.12 68.65
CA VAL A 19 31.24 -36.56 67.37
C VAL A 19 30.66 -35.17 67.64
N ALA A 20 31.37 -34.11 67.27
CA ALA A 20 30.82 -32.78 67.17
C ALA A 20 29.98 -32.68 65.91
N VAL A 21 28.66 -32.64 66.05
CA VAL A 21 27.72 -32.36 64.94
C VAL A 21 27.76 -30.87 64.61
N LEU A 22 28.49 -30.52 63.57
CA LEU A 22 28.39 -29.19 62.93
C LEU A 22 27.09 -29.13 62.10
N ALA A 23 26.06 -28.48 62.66
CA ALA A 23 24.85 -28.16 61.90
C ALA A 23 25.19 -27.06 60.88
N VAL A 24 25.38 -27.39 59.62
CA VAL A 24 25.44 -26.47 58.49
C VAL A 24 24.02 -25.95 58.21
N ALA A 25 23.69 -24.78 58.74
CA ALA A 25 22.46 -24.07 58.39
C ALA A 25 22.56 -23.59 56.94
N SER A 26 21.99 -24.38 56.01
CA SER A 26 21.80 -23.93 54.61
C SER A 26 20.75 -22.82 54.59
N HIS A 27 21.23 -21.57 54.54
CA HIS A 27 20.36 -20.45 54.24
C HIS A 27 19.94 -20.57 52.76
N ALA A 28 18.75 -21.08 52.52
CA ALA A 28 18.10 -20.94 51.22
C ALA A 28 17.79 -19.44 51.00
N VAL A 29 18.63 -18.74 50.22
CA VAL A 29 18.31 -17.42 49.71
C VAL A 29 17.10 -17.60 48.81
N ALA A 30 15.92 -17.30 49.33
CA ALA A 30 14.71 -17.18 48.51
C ALA A 30 14.97 -16.08 47.50
N ALA A 31 15.12 -16.45 46.22
CA ALA A 31 15.16 -15.48 45.14
C ALA A 31 13.86 -14.66 45.19
N ALA A 32 14.00 -13.34 45.33
CA ALA A 32 12.86 -12.45 45.26
C ALA A 32 12.09 -12.71 43.96
N PRO A 33 10.75 -12.73 43.98
CA PRO A 33 9.96 -12.91 42.77
C PRO A 33 10.38 -11.87 41.75
N ALA A 34 10.80 -12.31 40.56
CA ALA A 34 11.17 -11.42 39.48
C ALA A 34 9.96 -10.49 39.21
N LYS A 35 10.22 -9.17 39.27
CA LYS A 35 9.23 -8.16 38.96
C LYS A 35 8.62 -8.55 37.59
N PRO A 36 7.28 -8.56 37.42
CA PRO A 36 6.70 -8.84 36.11
C PRO A 36 7.39 -7.96 35.06
N ALA A 37 7.85 -8.55 33.99
CA ALA A 37 8.50 -7.79 32.92
C ALA A 37 7.50 -6.74 32.43
N GLU A 38 7.87 -5.47 32.57
CA GLU A 38 7.05 -4.34 32.13
C GLU A 38 6.85 -4.46 30.62
N VAL A 39 5.61 -4.56 30.17
CA VAL A 39 5.28 -4.69 28.75
C VAL A 39 5.69 -3.41 28.03
N GLN A 40 6.61 -3.51 27.07
CA GLN A 40 7.09 -2.36 26.30
C GLN A 40 6.02 -1.90 25.33
N GLN A 41 5.59 -0.65 25.46
CA GLN A 41 4.65 -0.03 24.51
C GLN A 41 5.37 0.47 23.26
N ILE A 42 4.76 0.22 22.09
CA ILE A 42 5.16 0.70 20.77
C ILE A 42 4.04 1.59 20.24
N GLU A 43 4.27 2.87 20.22
CA GLU A 43 3.30 3.86 19.75
C GLU A 43 3.25 3.89 18.21
N LEU A 44 2.06 3.92 17.64
CA LEU A 44 1.82 3.99 16.21
C LEU A 44 0.84 5.11 15.87
N PHE A 45 1.26 6.02 15.00
CA PHE A 45 0.43 7.08 14.44
C PHE A 45 -0.07 6.71 13.05
N GLN A 46 -1.33 7.03 12.73
CA GLN A 46 -1.91 6.79 11.42
C GLN A 46 -2.97 7.84 11.05
N ARG A 47 -3.22 8.02 9.75
CA ARG A 47 -4.32 8.80 9.16
C ARG A 47 -4.99 8.06 8.02
N LEU A 48 -5.16 6.76 8.18
CA LEU A 48 -5.83 5.93 7.18
C LEU A 48 -7.33 6.29 7.09
N PRO A 49 -7.98 6.05 5.95
CA PRO A 49 -9.45 6.04 5.85
C PRO A 49 -10.08 5.09 6.87
N ALA A 50 -11.38 5.26 7.14
CA ALA A 50 -12.07 4.54 8.21
C ALA A 50 -11.91 3.00 8.14
N GLU A 51 -12.02 2.42 6.95
CA GLU A 51 -11.88 0.98 6.72
C GLU A 51 -10.44 0.52 7.03
N GLY A 52 -9.43 1.29 6.60
CA GLY A 52 -8.02 1.03 6.89
C GLY A 52 -7.70 1.18 8.38
N ALA A 53 -8.26 2.20 9.04
CA ALA A 53 -8.07 2.43 10.47
C ALA A 53 -8.69 1.29 11.30
N ALA A 54 -9.88 0.83 10.96
CA ALA A 54 -10.54 -0.29 11.63
C ALA A 54 -9.76 -1.60 11.45
N SER A 55 -9.27 -1.88 10.24
CA SER A 55 -8.47 -3.07 9.96
C SER A 55 -7.11 -3.04 10.68
N LEU A 56 -6.48 -1.86 10.76
CA LEU A 56 -5.25 -1.67 11.53
C LEU A 56 -5.49 -1.95 13.01
N GLN A 57 -6.56 -1.43 13.58
CA GLN A 57 -6.94 -1.66 14.98
C GLN A 57 -7.10 -3.14 15.27
N ALA A 58 -7.82 -3.88 14.40
CA ALA A 58 -7.98 -5.33 14.54
C ALA A 58 -6.65 -6.10 14.47
N LEU A 59 -5.72 -5.70 13.60
CA LEU A 59 -4.37 -6.28 13.52
C LEU A 59 -3.54 -5.99 14.77
N ILE A 60 -3.64 -4.77 15.32
CA ILE A 60 -2.98 -4.38 16.57
C ILE A 60 -3.50 -5.24 17.73
N GLU A 61 -4.81 -5.41 17.86
CA GLU A 61 -5.43 -6.25 18.89
C GLU A 61 -4.96 -7.72 18.81
N ARG A 62 -4.91 -8.27 17.58
CA ARG A 62 -4.38 -9.63 17.36
C ARG A 62 -2.90 -9.77 17.73
N PHE A 63 -2.07 -8.77 17.40
CA PHE A 63 -0.67 -8.75 17.82
C PHE A 63 -0.55 -8.70 19.33
N ASN A 64 -1.27 -7.78 19.96
CA ASN A 64 -1.24 -7.57 21.41
C ASN A 64 -1.72 -8.80 22.20
N ALA A 65 -2.70 -9.55 21.68
CA ALA A 65 -3.16 -10.79 22.27
C ALA A 65 -2.12 -11.92 22.25
N GLN A 66 -1.21 -11.91 21.28
CA GLN A 66 -0.17 -12.92 21.11
C GLN A 66 1.16 -12.53 21.75
N SER A 67 1.41 -11.25 21.96
CA SER A 67 2.68 -10.72 22.45
C SER A 67 2.64 -10.48 23.96
N LYS A 68 3.58 -11.09 24.69
CA LYS A 68 3.73 -10.91 26.14
C LYS A 68 4.72 -9.79 26.53
N GLU A 69 5.60 -9.41 25.61
CA GLU A 69 6.70 -8.46 25.83
C GLU A 69 6.41 -7.08 25.28
N TYR A 70 5.59 -6.98 24.23
CA TYR A 70 5.32 -5.75 23.50
C TYR A 70 3.83 -5.56 23.28
N GLN A 71 3.40 -4.31 23.33
CA GLN A 71 2.05 -3.89 22.95
C GLN A 71 2.15 -2.72 21.98
N VAL A 72 1.40 -2.77 20.89
CA VAL A 72 1.24 -1.63 19.99
C VAL A 72 0.01 -0.84 20.44
N VAL A 73 0.17 0.48 20.55
CA VAL A 73 -0.91 1.41 20.92
C VAL A 73 -0.99 2.53 19.90
N LEU A 74 -2.22 2.96 19.55
CA LEU A 74 -2.40 4.11 18.67
C LEU A 74 -2.03 5.40 19.42
N SER A 75 -1.38 6.32 18.72
CA SER A 75 -0.93 7.60 19.22
C SER A 75 -1.62 8.75 18.51
N GLU A 76 -2.05 9.76 19.27
CA GLU A 76 -2.52 11.03 18.74
C GLU A 76 -1.37 11.96 18.30
N GLN A 77 -0.15 11.66 18.74
CA GLN A 77 1.03 12.45 18.40
C GLN A 77 1.56 12.06 17.02
N ASP A 78 1.80 13.06 16.19
CA ASP A 78 2.39 12.87 14.87
C ASP A 78 3.92 12.99 14.88
N TRP A 79 4.53 12.87 13.71
CA TRP A 79 5.97 12.96 13.51
C TRP A 79 6.59 14.34 13.81
N LYS A 80 5.77 15.39 13.99
CA LYS A 80 6.22 16.75 14.34
C LYS A 80 6.42 16.91 15.84
N SER A 81 5.86 15.99 16.61
CA SER A 81 5.96 16.01 18.09
C SER A 81 7.40 15.82 18.54
N ALA A 82 7.78 16.45 19.66
CA ALA A 82 9.10 16.27 20.27
C ALA A 82 9.37 14.79 20.61
N ASN A 83 8.32 14.08 21.03
CA ASN A 83 8.32 12.64 21.26
C ASN A 83 7.54 11.94 20.16
N ALA A 84 8.06 11.96 18.92
CA ALA A 84 7.43 11.28 17.81
C ALA A 84 7.16 9.79 18.14
N PRO A 85 6.02 9.21 17.70
CA PRO A 85 5.71 7.79 17.92
C PRO A 85 6.77 6.88 17.27
N HIS A 86 6.81 5.61 17.68
CA HIS A 86 7.78 4.63 17.16
C HIS A 86 7.55 4.30 15.70
N LEU A 87 6.27 4.23 15.32
CA LEU A 87 5.79 3.91 13.97
C LEU A 87 4.84 4.99 13.48
N MET A 88 4.92 5.31 12.20
CA MET A 88 4.09 6.32 11.56
C MET A 88 3.65 5.83 10.18
N ILE A 89 2.35 5.73 9.97
CA ILE A 89 1.78 5.44 8.66
C ILE A 89 1.52 6.76 7.96
N LEU A 90 2.29 7.01 6.89
CA LEU A 90 2.27 8.26 6.15
C LEU A 90 2.02 7.99 4.66
N GLU A 91 1.34 8.94 4.02
CA GLU A 91 1.04 8.93 2.59
C GLU A 91 0.97 10.37 2.07
N GLY A 92 1.25 10.57 0.80
CA GLY A 92 1.05 11.84 0.11
C GLY A 92 1.84 13.01 0.70
N ASP A 93 1.17 14.14 0.89
CA ASP A 93 1.77 15.38 1.42
C ASP A 93 2.42 15.20 2.80
N ASP A 94 1.88 14.32 3.65
CA ASP A 94 2.47 14.08 4.98
C ASP A 94 3.78 13.29 4.89
N GLU A 95 3.86 12.31 4.00
CA GLU A 95 5.10 11.59 3.71
C GLU A 95 6.16 12.51 3.10
N GLU A 96 5.80 13.30 2.10
CA GLU A 96 6.71 14.27 1.47
C GLU A 96 7.27 15.28 2.47
N ARG A 97 6.42 15.82 3.35
CA ARG A 97 6.87 16.74 4.43
C ARG A 97 7.73 16.06 5.48
N PHE A 98 7.44 14.80 5.79
CA PHE A 98 8.26 14.02 6.72
C PHE A 98 9.66 13.75 6.16
N LEU A 99 9.77 13.50 4.87
CA LEU A 99 11.03 13.24 4.18
C LEU A 99 11.83 14.51 3.89
N ALA A 100 11.19 15.70 3.92
CA ALA A 100 11.88 16.96 3.72
C ALA A 100 12.85 17.29 4.85
N GLY A 101 14.08 17.66 4.52
CA GLY A 101 15.09 18.10 5.47
C GLY A 101 15.94 16.95 6.07
N LYS A 102 16.26 17.04 7.37
CA LYS A 102 17.07 16.01 8.04
C LYS A 102 16.28 14.72 8.22
N PRO A 103 16.88 13.55 7.96
CA PRO A 103 16.20 12.27 8.16
C PRO A 103 15.72 12.11 9.62
N ARG A 104 14.44 11.87 9.79
CA ARG A 104 13.78 11.64 11.09
C ARG A 104 13.43 10.18 11.32
N PHE A 105 13.79 9.33 10.37
CA PHE A 105 13.51 7.90 10.38
C PHE A 105 14.78 7.08 10.49
N LYS A 106 14.64 5.87 11.00
CA LYS A 106 15.64 4.82 10.91
C LYS A 106 15.22 3.87 9.80
N PRO A 107 16.09 3.60 8.80
CA PRO A 107 15.75 2.69 7.71
C PRO A 107 15.26 1.34 8.21
N LEU A 108 14.14 0.87 7.68
CA LEU A 108 13.52 -0.38 8.12
C LEU A 108 14.47 -1.56 7.99
N TYR A 109 15.21 -1.64 6.87
CA TYR A 109 16.21 -2.71 6.69
C TYR A 109 17.26 -2.74 7.82
N ALA A 110 17.65 -1.56 8.32
CA ALA A 110 18.64 -1.46 9.40
C ALA A 110 18.03 -1.94 10.73
N VAL A 111 16.80 -1.52 11.05
CA VAL A 111 16.06 -1.98 12.24
C VAL A 111 15.95 -3.51 12.24
N MET A 112 15.49 -4.09 11.13
CA MET A 112 15.29 -5.53 11.01
C MET A 112 16.61 -6.30 11.13
N LYS A 113 17.69 -5.80 10.50
CA LYS A 113 19.03 -6.40 10.61
C LYS A 113 19.57 -6.37 12.04
N GLU A 114 19.50 -5.22 12.71
CA GLU A 114 20.01 -5.04 14.08
C GLU A 114 19.25 -5.88 15.12
N THR A 115 17.97 -6.16 14.87
CA THR A 115 17.14 -6.97 15.75
C THR A 115 17.18 -8.46 15.43
N GLY A 116 17.96 -8.88 14.42
CA GLY A 116 18.06 -10.28 13.98
C GLY A 116 16.81 -10.79 13.26
N SER A 117 15.92 -9.89 12.84
CA SER A 117 14.70 -10.21 12.12
C SER A 117 14.94 -10.10 10.60
N ALA A 118 14.82 -11.18 9.85
CA ALA A 118 14.99 -11.13 8.41
C ALA A 118 13.77 -10.47 7.75
N LEU A 119 13.97 -9.39 7.00
CA LEU A 119 13.02 -9.01 5.95
C LEU A 119 13.13 -10.04 4.85
N GLN A 120 12.25 -11.03 4.86
CA GLN A 120 12.07 -11.91 3.70
C GLN A 120 11.76 -11.02 2.50
N THR A 121 12.45 -11.26 1.42
CA THR A 121 12.50 -10.44 0.21
C THR A 121 11.09 -10.00 -0.21
N LEU A 122 10.71 -8.76 0.14
CA LEU A 122 9.55 -8.09 -0.40
C LEU A 122 9.88 -7.71 -1.83
N ARG A 123 9.75 -8.64 -2.77
CA ARG A 123 9.95 -8.33 -4.19
C ARG A 123 8.97 -9.11 -5.05
N PRO A 124 8.12 -8.37 -5.73
CA PRO A 124 8.19 -8.29 -7.18
C PRO A 124 8.63 -6.87 -7.57
N PRO A 125 9.75 -6.71 -8.28
CA PRO A 125 10.31 -5.39 -8.61
C PRO A 125 9.32 -4.46 -9.33
N ALA A 126 8.45 -5.01 -10.16
CA ALA A 126 7.48 -4.23 -10.90
C ALA A 126 6.36 -3.60 -10.03
N MET A 127 5.96 -4.25 -8.93
CA MET A 127 4.95 -3.70 -8.02
C MET A 127 5.49 -2.59 -7.10
N MET A 128 6.81 -2.42 -7.05
CA MET A 128 7.46 -1.57 -6.04
C MET A 128 8.10 -0.31 -6.63
N THR A 129 7.66 0.14 -7.80
CA THR A 129 8.23 1.29 -8.50
C THR A 129 8.22 2.59 -7.68
N ARG A 130 7.39 2.68 -6.66
CA ARG A 130 7.28 3.85 -5.74
C ARG A 130 7.45 3.50 -4.27
N THR A 131 7.97 2.32 -3.96
CA THR A 131 8.29 1.94 -2.58
C THR A 131 9.47 2.76 -2.06
N PRO A 132 9.43 3.22 -0.80
CA PRO A 132 10.54 3.93 -0.20
C PRO A 132 11.74 3.00 -0.02
N VAL A 133 12.67 3.05 -0.97
CA VAL A 133 13.93 2.30 -0.98
C VAL A 133 15.13 3.23 -1.11
N ASP A 134 16.29 2.79 -0.65
CA ASP A 134 17.54 3.48 -0.90
C ASP A 134 18.10 3.18 -2.31
N SER A 135 19.24 3.76 -2.65
CA SER A 135 19.91 3.55 -3.94
C SER A 135 20.34 2.09 -4.20
N LYS A 136 20.33 1.23 -3.17
CA LYS A 136 20.62 -0.20 -3.26
C LYS A 136 19.34 -1.06 -3.30
N GLY A 137 18.16 -0.43 -3.32
CA GLY A 137 16.87 -1.10 -3.28
C GLY A 137 16.50 -1.68 -1.91
N GLN A 138 17.12 -1.20 -0.81
CA GLN A 138 16.81 -1.61 0.54
C GLN A 138 15.66 -0.78 1.11
N LEU A 139 14.70 -1.40 1.78
CA LEU A 139 13.50 -0.75 2.30
C LEU A 139 13.82 0.28 3.38
N LEU A 140 13.47 1.53 3.14
CA LEU A 140 13.49 2.61 4.13
C LEU A 140 12.28 2.56 5.06
N ALA A 141 11.11 2.20 4.53
CA ALA A 141 9.86 1.99 5.26
C ALA A 141 9.15 0.74 4.75
N LEU A 142 8.16 0.23 5.49
CA LEU A 142 7.30 -0.86 5.05
C LEU A 142 6.14 -0.29 4.21
N PRO A 143 6.01 -0.60 2.91
CA PRO A 143 4.80 -0.29 2.19
C PRO A 143 3.68 -1.15 2.77
N ILE A 144 2.63 -0.53 3.29
CA ILE A 144 1.50 -1.27 3.89
C ILE A 144 0.28 -1.28 3.01
N GLY A 145 0.23 -0.40 2.03
CA GLY A 145 -0.85 -0.29 1.10
C GLY A 145 -0.33 -0.02 -0.31
N LEU A 146 -0.44 -1.00 -1.20
CA LEU A 146 -0.19 -0.79 -2.62
C LEU A 146 -1.53 -0.81 -3.35
N SER A 147 -1.77 0.21 -4.17
CA SER A 147 -2.91 0.27 -5.06
C SER A 147 -2.50 0.85 -6.40
N THR A 148 -3.20 0.44 -7.45
CA THR A 148 -3.05 1.02 -8.80
C THR A 148 -4.43 1.31 -9.36
N PRO A 149 -4.61 2.33 -10.19
CA PRO A 149 -5.90 2.56 -10.83
C PRO A 149 -6.33 1.37 -11.67
N VAL A 150 -7.59 1.00 -11.52
CA VAL A 150 -8.30 -0.02 -12.33
C VAL A 150 -9.63 0.57 -12.79
N LEU A 151 -10.31 -0.10 -13.69
CA LEU A 151 -11.66 0.26 -14.10
C LEU A 151 -12.66 -0.60 -13.33
N PHE A 152 -13.57 0.03 -12.58
CA PHE A 152 -14.71 -0.64 -11.95
C PHE A 152 -15.96 -0.41 -12.78
N LEU A 153 -16.77 -1.48 -12.91
CA LEU A 153 -17.96 -1.55 -13.74
C LEU A 153 -19.17 -1.89 -12.89
N ASN A 154 -20.22 -1.11 -12.98
CA ASN A 154 -21.53 -1.49 -12.47
C ASN A 154 -22.18 -2.48 -13.45
N ARG A 155 -22.07 -3.79 -13.14
CA ARG A 155 -22.63 -4.85 -13.99
C ARG A 155 -24.14 -4.75 -14.16
N ASP A 156 -24.84 -4.24 -13.16
CA ASP A 156 -26.30 -4.03 -13.24
C ASP A 156 -26.64 -2.92 -14.25
N ALA A 157 -25.85 -1.85 -14.28
CA ALA A 157 -26.02 -0.79 -15.26
C ALA A 157 -25.76 -1.29 -16.70
N LEU A 158 -24.73 -2.11 -16.89
CA LEU A 158 -24.43 -2.75 -18.19
C LEU A 158 -25.61 -3.63 -18.64
N ARG A 159 -26.13 -4.48 -17.75
CA ARG A 159 -27.29 -5.34 -18.07
C ARG A 159 -28.53 -4.52 -18.44
N ARG A 160 -28.83 -3.44 -17.72
CA ARG A 160 -29.96 -2.53 -18.02
C ARG A 160 -29.78 -1.86 -19.38
N ALA A 161 -28.55 -1.59 -19.81
CA ALA A 161 -28.23 -1.06 -21.13
C ALA A 161 -28.16 -2.15 -22.23
N GLY A 162 -28.63 -3.38 -21.95
CA GLY A 162 -28.66 -4.49 -22.89
C GLY A 162 -27.28 -5.06 -23.23
N MET A 163 -26.30 -4.88 -22.35
CA MET A 163 -24.94 -5.43 -22.48
C MET A 163 -24.76 -6.63 -21.56
N ASN A 164 -23.99 -7.63 -22.01
CA ASN A 164 -23.55 -8.72 -21.16
C ASN A 164 -22.23 -8.34 -20.49
N PRO A 165 -22.19 -8.14 -19.14
CA PRO A 165 -20.98 -7.72 -18.44
C PRO A 165 -19.77 -8.65 -18.65
N GLU A 166 -20.00 -9.95 -18.85
CA GLU A 166 -18.95 -10.95 -18.99
C GLU A 166 -18.26 -10.94 -20.38
N THR A 167 -18.93 -10.38 -21.39
CA THR A 167 -18.43 -10.38 -22.77
C THR A 167 -18.24 -8.99 -23.36
N THR A 168 -18.70 -7.95 -22.65
CA THR A 168 -18.56 -6.56 -23.10
C THR A 168 -17.12 -6.10 -22.89
N SER A 169 -16.41 -5.81 -23.98
CA SER A 169 -15.03 -5.29 -23.93
C SER A 169 -15.01 -3.84 -23.48
N VAL A 170 -14.06 -3.53 -22.61
CA VAL A 170 -13.65 -2.17 -22.19
C VAL A 170 -12.12 -2.04 -22.26
N ALA A 171 -11.48 -2.91 -23.07
CA ALA A 171 -10.03 -3.02 -23.10
C ALA A 171 -9.34 -1.80 -23.70
N THR A 172 -9.96 -1.20 -24.72
CA THR A 172 -9.44 0.00 -25.39
C THR A 172 -10.29 1.22 -25.07
N TRP A 173 -9.74 2.42 -25.25
CA TRP A 173 -10.51 3.66 -25.13
C TRP A 173 -11.66 3.73 -26.13
N PHE A 174 -11.53 3.09 -27.29
CA PHE A 174 -12.62 2.97 -28.28
C PHE A 174 -13.73 2.03 -27.81
N ASP A 175 -13.37 0.87 -27.23
CA ASP A 175 -14.34 -0.06 -26.63
C ASP A 175 -15.13 0.63 -25.52
N LEU A 176 -14.40 1.31 -24.60
CA LEU A 176 -15.05 2.03 -23.51
C LEU A 176 -15.99 3.11 -24.04
N GLN A 177 -15.57 3.90 -25.03
CA GLN A 177 -16.45 4.93 -25.64
C GLN A 177 -17.75 4.32 -26.17
N THR A 178 -17.68 3.15 -26.81
CA THR A 178 -18.85 2.42 -27.32
C THR A 178 -19.78 2.01 -26.18
N VAL A 179 -19.22 1.51 -25.06
CA VAL A 179 -19.98 1.16 -23.86
C VAL A 179 -20.65 2.39 -23.25
N LEU A 180 -19.92 3.52 -23.15
CA LEU A 180 -20.46 4.77 -22.61
C LEU A 180 -21.62 5.32 -23.45
N GLY A 181 -21.52 5.22 -24.79
CA GLY A 181 -22.62 5.58 -25.68
C GLY A 181 -23.89 4.77 -25.39
N ARG A 182 -23.77 3.44 -25.27
CA ARG A 182 -24.90 2.57 -24.94
C ARG A 182 -25.49 2.85 -23.56
N LEU A 183 -24.65 3.18 -22.56
CA LEU A 183 -25.12 3.59 -21.24
C LEU A 183 -25.90 4.91 -21.30
N ALA A 184 -25.40 5.91 -22.06
CA ALA A 184 -26.09 7.17 -22.27
C ALA A 184 -27.43 7.00 -22.98
N ASP A 185 -27.47 6.19 -24.04
CA ASP A 185 -28.69 5.85 -24.79
C ASP A 185 -29.73 5.13 -23.90
N ALA A 186 -29.27 4.36 -22.91
CA ALA A 186 -30.10 3.71 -21.91
C ALA A 186 -30.54 4.66 -20.77
N GLY A 187 -30.18 5.95 -20.85
CA GLY A 187 -30.60 6.98 -19.91
C GLY A 187 -29.73 7.16 -18.67
N HIS A 188 -28.51 6.58 -18.66
CA HIS A 188 -27.55 6.83 -17.58
C HIS A 188 -27.04 8.26 -17.63
N THR A 189 -27.21 9.01 -16.54
CA THR A 189 -26.76 10.41 -16.41
C THR A 189 -25.29 10.54 -16.16
N CYS A 190 -24.63 9.51 -15.57
CA CYS A 190 -23.21 9.41 -15.33
C CYS A 190 -22.66 8.08 -15.89
N PRO A 191 -22.43 7.97 -17.22
CA PRO A 191 -21.83 6.77 -17.81
C PRO A 191 -20.43 6.47 -17.28
N TYR A 192 -19.59 7.49 -17.11
CA TYR A 192 -18.21 7.35 -16.64
C TYR A 192 -17.83 8.47 -15.69
N THR A 193 -17.03 8.13 -14.69
CA THR A 193 -16.34 9.08 -13.82
C THR A 193 -14.91 8.63 -13.52
N VAL A 194 -14.12 9.48 -12.89
CA VAL A 194 -12.73 9.20 -12.51
C VAL A 194 -12.44 9.75 -11.12
N ALA A 195 -11.83 8.94 -10.30
CA ALA A 195 -11.21 9.40 -9.05
C ALA A 195 -9.76 9.82 -9.33
N GLU A 196 -9.30 10.89 -8.69
CA GLU A 196 -7.91 11.37 -8.81
C GLU A 196 -7.46 11.58 -10.27
N PRO A 197 -8.06 12.53 -11.03
CA PRO A 197 -7.79 12.69 -12.46
C PRO A 197 -6.32 12.80 -12.83
N GLY A 198 -5.52 13.59 -12.09
CA GLY A 198 -4.09 13.73 -12.34
C GLY A 198 -3.32 12.40 -12.22
N ARG A 199 -3.70 11.56 -11.24
CA ARG A 199 -3.10 10.22 -11.07
C ARG A 199 -3.54 9.24 -12.16
N VAL A 200 -4.82 9.24 -12.53
CA VAL A 200 -5.38 8.29 -13.49
C VAL A 200 -5.14 8.72 -14.93
N MET A 201 -5.56 9.95 -15.28
CA MET A 201 -5.59 10.44 -16.67
C MET A 201 -4.23 10.96 -17.17
N VAL A 202 -3.28 11.25 -16.27
CA VAL A 202 -1.96 11.75 -16.66
C VAL A 202 -0.87 10.77 -16.28
N GLU A 203 -0.66 10.50 -14.99
CA GLU A 203 0.45 9.64 -14.56
C GLU A 203 0.30 8.18 -15.02
N ASN A 204 -0.82 7.51 -14.67
CA ASN A 204 -1.00 6.11 -14.98
C ASN A 204 -1.29 5.87 -16.46
N LEU A 205 -1.99 6.78 -17.11
CA LEU A 205 -2.12 6.76 -18.56
C LEU A 205 -0.74 6.75 -19.24
N SER A 206 0.14 7.69 -18.84
CA SER A 206 1.49 7.80 -19.41
C SER A 206 2.28 6.52 -19.17
N ALA A 207 2.33 6.02 -17.94
CA ALA A 207 3.03 4.79 -17.60
C ALA A 207 2.49 3.56 -18.36
N TRP A 208 1.17 3.46 -18.52
CA TRP A 208 0.48 2.39 -19.24
C TRP A 208 0.83 2.36 -20.73
N HIS A 209 1.30 3.50 -21.27
CA HIS A 209 1.74 3.67 -22.67
C HIS A 209 3.25 3.89 -22.80
N ASN A 210 4.03 3.68 -21.74
CA ASN A 210 5.49 3.91 -21.73
C ASN A 210 5.90 5.34 -22.09
N GLU A 211 5.03 6.32 -21.77
CA GLU A 211 5.31 7.74 -21.97
C GLU A 211 5.84 8.37 -20.68
N PRO A 212 6.91 9.17 -20.74
CA PRO A 212 7.46 9.79 -19.57
C PRO A 212 6.56 10.93 -19.04
N VAL A 213 6.44 11.03 -17.72
CA VAL A 213 5.81 12.18 -17.04
C VAL A 213 6.85 13.21 -16.55
N ALA A 214 8.12 12.84 -16.61
CA ALA A 214 9.24 13.71 -16.27
C ALA A 214 10.41 13.41 -17.20
N ALA A 215 11.22 14.45 -17.48
CA ALA A 215 12.43 14.34 -18.27
C ALA A 215 13.64 14.85 -17.47
N MET A 216 14.79 14.22 -17.65
CA MET A 216 16.04 14.69 -17.05
C MET A 216 16.54 15.95 -17.76
N ARG A 217 16.70 17.04 -17.00
CA ARG A 217 17.38 18.27 -17.44
C ARG A 217 18.67 18.40 -16.64
N GLY A 218 19.76 17.87 -17.21
CA GLY A 218 21.01 17.70 -16.49
C GLY A 218 20.89 16.67 -15.36
N LYS A 219 21.02 17.13 -14.10
CA LYS A 219 20.88 16.27 -12.90
C LYS A 219 19.50 16.38 -12.23
N VAL A 220 18.61 17.17 -12.76
CA VAL A 220 17.29 17.44 -12.17
C VAL A 220 16.21 16.81 -13.03
N SER A 221 15.30 16.09 -12.38
CA SER A 221 14.08 15.58 -13.01
C SER A 221 13.07 16.73 -13.08
N ALA A 222 12.60 17.06 -14.28
CA ALA A 222 11.63 18.12 -14.53
C ALA A 222 10.32 17.54 -15.10
N PRO A 223 9.14 18.03 -14.67
CA PRO A 223 7.86 17.62 -15.23
C PRO A 223 7.81 17.77 -16.74
N SER A 224 7.26 16.78 -17.47
CA SER A 224 7.18 16.79 -18.93
C SER A 224 5.89 16.12 -19.47
N PHE A 225 4.83 16.09 -18.67
CA PHE A 225 3.54 15.44 -18.97
C PHE A 225 2.61 16.26 -19.87
N ASN A 226 3.13 17.18 -20.67
CA ASN A 226 2.41 18.01 -21.64
C ASN A 226 2.71 17.64 -23.11
N GLY A 227 3.15 16.41 -23.32
CA GLY A 227 3.38 15.84 -24.64
C GLY A 227 2.09 15.68 -25.45
N MET A 228 2.23 15.47 -26.77
CA MET A 228 1.08 15.33 -27.66
C MET A 228 0.14 14.17 -27.25
N PHE A 229 0.70 13.09 -26.67
CA PHE A 229 -0.07 11.95 -26.18
C PHE A 229 -1.02 12.33 -25.06
N GLN A 230 -0.51 12.98 -24.00
CA GLN A 230 -1.30 13.44 -22.86
C GLN A 230 -2.34 14.48 -23.29
N VAL A 231 -1.94 15.40 -24.17
CA VAL A 231 -2.85 16.43 -24.72
C VAL A 231 -4.00 15.79 -25.49
N LYS A 232 -3.73 14.81 -26.36
CA LYS A 232 -4.75 14.07 -27.12
C LYS A 232 -5.75 13.41 -26.16
N HIS A 233 -5.25 12.76 -25.10
CA HIS A 233 -6.11 12.11 -24.12
C HIS A 233 -7.00 13.09 -23.36
N VAL A 234 -6.43 14.16 -22.81
CA VAL A 234 -7.21 15.17 -22.08
C VAL A 234 -8.23 15.86 -22.99
N ALA A 235 -7.89 16.10 -24.25
CA ALA A 235 -8.83 16.64 -25.23
C ALA A 235 -10.00 15.67 -25.54
N MET A 236 -9.72 14.37 -25.62
CA MET A 236 -10.77 13.33 -25.73
C MET A 236 -11.67 13.33 -24.48
N MET A 237 -11.09 13.35 -23.29
CA MET A 237 -11.86 13.44 -22.03
C MET A 237 -12.72 14.70 -21.98
N ALA A 238 -12.22 15.86 -22.44
CA ALA A 238 -12.99 17.09 -22.58
C ALA A 238 -14.17 16.94 -23.54
N SER A 239 -13.99 16.23 -24.65
CA SER A 239 -15.09 15.94 -25.57
C SER A 239 -16.14 15.01 -24.94
N TRP A 240 -15.71 14.01 -24.17
CA TRP A 240 -16.62 13.13 -23.41
C TRP A 240 -17.37 13.89 -22.31
N HIS A 241 -16.72 14.84 -21.67
CA HIS A 241 -17.39 15.69 -20.68
C HIS A 241 -18.50 16.53 -21.32
N ARG A 242 -18.22 17.19 -22.46
CA ARG A 242 -19.23 17.94 -23.23
C ARG A 242 -20.37 17.03 -23.75
N ALA A 243 -20.03 15.82 -24.17
CA ALA A 243 -21.01 14.80 -24.58
C ALA A 243 -21.78 14.15 -23.42
N ARG A 244 -21.49 14.51 -22.16
CA ARG A 244 -22.04 13.93 -20.94
C ARG A 244 -21.73 12.42 -20.76
N TYR A 245 -20.68 11.92 -21.40
CA TYR A 245 -20.16 10.60 -21.13
C TYR A 245 -19.29 10.57 -19.86
N LEU A 246 -18.51 11.63 -19.62
CA LEU A 246 -17.69 11.83 -18.45
C LEU A 246 -18.31 12.86 -17.53
N GLN A 247 -18.47 12.50 -16.24
CA GLN A 247 -18.72 13.46 -15.17
C GLN A 247 -17.49 13.49 -14.24
N VAL A 248 -17.07 14.70 -13.86
CA VAL A 248 -15.96 14.92 -12.94
C VAL A 248 -16.50 15.60 -11.70
N PHE A 249 -16.24 15.00 -10.56
CA PHE A 249 -16.62 15.50 -9.24
C PHE A 249 -15.42 16.20 -8.58
N GLU A 250 -15.66 16.84 -7.45
CA GLU A 250 -14.60 17.44 -6.67
C GLU A 250 -13.56 16.41 -6.17
N ARG A 251 -12.43 16.92 -5.68
CA ARG A 251 -11.39 16.04 -5.13
C ARG A 251 -11.87 15.29 -3.89
N GLY A 252 -11.29 14.13 -3.70
CA GLY A 252 -11.61 13.27 -2.57
C GLY A 252 -12.40 12.04 -3.00
N ASN A 253 -13.33 11.59 -2.19
CA ASN A 253 -14.07 10.34 -2.42
C ASN A 253 -15.43 10.52 -3.11
N GLU A 254 -15.75 11.71 -3.64
CA GLU A 254 -17.06 11.97 -4.25
C GLU A 254 -17.33 11.07 -5.45
N ALA A 255 -16.42 11.00 -6.41
CA ALA A 255 -16.57 10.10 -7.57
C ALA A 255 -16.85 8.65 -7.15
N GLY A 256 -16.14 8.17 -6.11
CA GLY A 256 -16.38 6.84 -5.53
C GLY A 256 -17.76 6.68 -4.90
N GLN A 257 -18.28 7.72 -4.25
CA GLN A 257 -19.62 7.69 -3.66
C GLN A 257 -20.71 7.62 -4.73
N HIS A 258 -20.60 8.41 -5.80
CA HIS A 258 -21.52 8.37 -6.95
C HIS A 258 -21.50 7.02 -7.67
N PHE A 259 -20.33 6.39 -7.78
CA PHE A 259 -20.25 5.03 -8.32
C PHE A 259 -20.87 4.01 -7.35
N ALA A 260 -20.51 4.06 -6.07
CA ALA A 260 -21.01 3.11 -5.07
C ALA A 260 -22.53 3.19 -4.85
N SER A 261 -23.15 4.36 -5.08
CA SER A 261 -24.61 4.53 -5.07
C SER A 261 -25.31 3.99 -6.33
N GLY A 262 -24.54 3.68 -7.39
CA GLY A 262 -25.06 3.26 -8.68
C GLY A 262 -25.47 4.41 -9.61
N GLU A 263 -25.21 5.66 -9.24
CA GLU A 263 -25.43 6.83 -10.09
C GLU A 263 -24.49 6.82 -11.29
N CYS A 264 -23.19 6.55 -11.05
CA CYS A 264 -22.23 6.36 -12.13
C CYS A 264 -22.08 4.88 -12.49
N ALA A 265 -22.01 4.57 -13.79
CA ALA A 265 -21.96 3.20 -14.29
C ALA A 265 -20.55 2.65 -14.38
N VAL A 266 -19.55 3.50 -14.66
CA VAL A 266 -18.13 3.12 -14.77
C VAL A 266 -17.30 4.13 -14.01
N ILE A 267 -16.26 3.66 -13.30
CA ILE A 267 -15.27 4.53 -12.65
C ILE A 267 -13.84 4.00 -12.85
N ALA A 268 -12.92 4.88 -13.21
CA ALA A 268 -11.49 4.61 -13.03
C ALA A 268 -11.05 5.12 -11.66
N ALA A 269 -10.58 4.21 -10.80
CA ALA A 269 -10.23 4.53 -9.42
C ALA A 269 -9.10 3.61 -8.91
N PRO A 270 -8.37 3.99 -7.84
CA PRO A 270 -7.42 3.10 -7.21
C PRO A 270 -8.06 1.77 -6.77
N SER A 271 -7.34 0.66 -6.92
CA SER A 271 -7.86 -0.69 -6.62
C SER A 271 -8.34 -0.86 -5.17
N ASN A 272 -7.77 -0.11 -4.23
CA ASN A 272 -8.23 -0.11 -2.83
C ASN A 272 -9.62 0.56 -2.63
N SER A 273 -10.13 1.31 -3.61
CA SER A 273 -11.50 1.85 -3.57
C SER A 273 -12.55 0.72 -3.50
N TRP A 274 -12.19 -0.50 -3.91
CA TRP A 274 -13.04 -1.69 -3.81
C TRP A 274 -13.57 -1.92 -2.39
N ALA A 275 -12.78 -1.69 -1.34
CA ALA A 275 -13.24 -1.85 0.03
C ALA A 275 -14.48 -0.98 0.34
N GLY A 276 -14.46 0.28 -0.08
CA GLY A 276 -15.59 1.18 0.07
C GLY A 276 -16.81 0.80 -0.79
N PHE A 277 -16.59 0.30 -2.01
CA PHE A 277 -17.68 -0.16 -2.87
C PHE A 277 -18.35 -1.42 -2.31
N ARG A 278 -17.55 -2.38 -1.85
CA ARG A 278 -18.01 -3.60 -1.20
C ARG A 278 -18.83 -3.30 0.05
N SER A 279 -18.39 -2.36 0.89
CA SER A 279 -19.09 -2.03 2.13
C SER A 279 -20.47 -1.44 1.90
N LYS A 280 -20.70 -0.76 0.79
CA LYS A 280 -22.02 -0.24 0.39
C LYS A 280 -22.95 -1.35 -0.11
N GLY A 281 -22.45 -2.33 -0.87
CA GLY A 281 -23.18 -3.50 -1.33
C GLY A 281 -24.41 -3.22 -2.19
N THR A 282 -24.50 -2.03 -2.81
CA THR A 282 -25.71 -1.57 -3.54
C THR A 282 -25.73 -1.99 -5.00
N ILE A 283 -24.59 -2.38 -5.58
CA ILE A 283 -24.41 -2.71 -6.99
C ILE A 283 -23.53 -3.96 -7.17
N ASP A 284 -23.75 -4.69 -8.27
CA ASP A 284 -22.84 -5.77 -8.69
C ASP A 284 -21.64 -5.16 -9.42
N VAL A 285 -20.45 -5.25 -8.80
CA VAL A 285 -19.22 -4.62 -9.28
C VAL A 285 -18.33 -5.61 -9.99
N GLY A 286 -17.92 -5.26 -11.22
CA GLY A 286 -16.85 -5.91 -11.96
C GLY A 286 -15.58 -5.08 -11.96
N VAL A 287 -14.43 -5.72 -12.23
CA VAL A 287 -13.13 -5.06 -12.31
C VAL A 287 -12.47 -5.38 -13.65
N ALA A 288 -12.00 -4.35 -14.33
CA ALA A 288 -11.25 -4.47 -15.58
C ALA A 288 -9.94 -3.67 -15.52
N GLN A 289 -9.04 -3.98 -16.42
CA GLN A 289 -7.83 -3.16 -16.63
C GLN A 289 -8.21 -1.77 -17.11
N LEU A 290 -7.35 -0.78 -16.84
CA LEU A 290 -7.48 0.52 -17.47
C LEU A 290 -7.44 0.37 -19.00
N PRO A 291 -8.28 1.11 -19.73
CA PRO A 291 -8.23 1.11 -21.18
C PRO A 291 -6.89 1.60 -21.70
N TYR A 292 -6.50 1.12 -22.87
CA TYR A 292 -5.31 1.59 -23.56
C TYR A 292 -5.62 1.98 -25.01
N TYR A 293 -4.72 2.71 -25.63
CA TYR A 293 -4.79 2.99 -27.07
C TYR A 293 -4.09 1.85 -27.81
N ASP A 294 -4.83 1.09 -28.59
CA ASP A 294 -4.35 -0.06 -29.36
C ASP A 294 -3.51 0.35 -30.58
N ASP A 295 -3.68 1.59 -31.04
CA ASP A 295 -2.85 2.23 -32.07
C ASP A 295 -1.52 2.78 -31.51
N PHE A 296 -1.26 2.68 -30.18
CA PHE A 296 -0.03 3.17 -29.58
C PHE A 296 1.02 2.06 -29.48
N PRO A 297 2.21 2.24 -30.11
CA PRO A 297 3.22 1.18 -30.16
C PRO A 297 3.66 0.69 -28.78
N GLY A 298 3.56 -0.62 -28.56
CA GLY A 298 4.02 -1.25 -27.34
C GLY A 298 3.08 -1.15 -26.12
N ALA A 299 1.95 -0.46 -26.23
CA ALA A 299 0.93 -0.46 -25.19
C ALA A 299 0.17 -1.82 -25.17
N PRO A 300 -0.38 -2.21 -24.00
CA PRO A 300 -0.15 -1.61 -22.69
C PRO A 300 1.19 -2.04 -22.04
N GLN A 301 1.77 -1.21 -21.19
CA GLN A 301 2.99 -1.49 -20.42
C GLN A 301 2.66 -1.89 -18.98
N ASN A 302 3.00 -1.07 -17.99
CA ASN A 302 2.66 -1.26 -16.58
C ASN A 302 2.04 0.01 -16.01
N THR A 303 1.08 -0.16 -15.11
CA THR A 303 0.60 0.93 -14.27
C THR A 303 1.54 1.16 -13.08
N LEU A 304 1.30 2.21 -12.31
CA LEU A 304 2.10 2.59 -11.16
C LEU A 304 1.37 2.26 -9.88
N ALA A 305 2.07 1.57 -8.96
CA ALA A 305 1.59 1.37 -7.60
C ALA A 305 1.89 2.58 -6.72
N ASP A 306 0.98 2.88 -5.81
CA ASP A 306 1.10 3.93 -4.81
C ASP A 306 0.31 3.56 -3.56
N GLY A 307 0.61 4.21 -2.42
CA GLY A 307 -0.12 4.02 -1.17
C GLY A 307 0.74 4.26 0.06
N PRO A 308 0.15 4.11 1.27
CA PRO A 308 0.79 4.43 2.52
C PRO A 308 1.97 3.53 2.85
N ALA A 309 2.96 4.11 3.53
CA ALA A 309 4.11 3.40 4.07
C ALA A 309 4.22 3.60 5.58
N MET A 310 4.67 2.55 6.28
CA MET A 310 4.93 2.57 7.72
C MET A 310 6.41 2.88 7.96
N TRP A 311 6.68 4.06 8.48
CA TRP A 311 7.99 4.59 8.80
C TRP A 311 8.37 4.32 10.25
N VAL A 312 9.65 4.06 10.51
CA VAL A 312 10.20 3.85 11.86
C VAL A 312 10.90 5.13 12.31
N ALA A 313 10.53 5.69 13.44
CA ALA A 313 11.18 6.89 13.98
C ALA A 313 12.65 6.63 14.38
N ALA A 314 13.52 7.60 14.12
CA ALA A 314 14.90 7.58 14.61
C ALA A 314 14.97 7.89 16.11
N GLY A 315 16.10 7.53 16.74
CA GLY A 315 16.38 7.92 18.14
C GLY A 315 15.68 7.10 19.21
N LYS A 316 15.03 5.98 18.86
CA LYS A 316 14.39 5.07 19.81
C LYS A 316 15.41 4.09 20.43
N LYS A 317 15.07 3.51 21.59
CA LYS A 317 15.93 2.54 22.28
C LYS A 317 15.98 1.19 21.56
N ALA A 318 17.03 0.42 21.78
CA ALA A 318 17.19 -0.90 21.18
C ALA A 318 16.04 -1.87 21.51
N ALA A 319 15.51 -1.82 22.74
CA ALA A 319 14.35 -2.63 23.15
C ALA A 319 13.09 -2.25 22.38
N GLU A 320 12.86 -0.95 22.14
CA GLU A 320 11.73 -0.43 21.37
C GLU A 320 11.83 -0.88 19.90
N TYR A 321 13.03 -0.82 19.28
CA TYR A 321 13.25 -1.34 17.94
C TYR A 321 13.00 -2.85 17.82
N LYS A 322 13.27 -3.64 18.88
CA LYS A 322 12.89 -5.06 18.89
C LYS A 322 11.36 -5.23 18.81
N GLY A 323 10.60 -4.42 19.56
CA GLY A 323 9.14 -4.42 19.49
C GLY A 323 8.62 -4.02 18.11
N VAL A 324 9.19 -2.97 17.51
CA VAL A 324 8.91 -2.58 16.11
C VAL A 324 9.14 -3.75 15.16
N ALA A 325 10.30 -4.41 15.24
CA ALA A 325 10.62 -5.54 14.36
C ALA A 325 9.68 -6.73 14.55
N LYS A 326 9.24 -7.01 15.78
CA LYS A 326 8.22 -8.03 16.08
C LYS A 326 6.89 -7.71 15.40
N PHE A 327 6.42 -6.46 15.50
CA PHE A 327 5.17 -6.04 14.86
C PHE A 327 5.27 -6.07 13.33
N VAL A 328 6.37 -5.61 12.74
CA VAL A 328 6.62 -5.70 11.29
C VAL A 328 6.62 -7.16 10.83
N SER A 329 7.29 -8.06 11.57
CA SER A 329 7.31 -9.49 11.24
C SER A 329 5.92 -10.12 11.33
N PHE A 330 5.11 -9.74 12.31
CA PHE A 330 3.71 -10.15 12.44
C PHE A 330 2.87 -9.63 11.26
N TRP A 331 3.02 -8.35 10.88
CA TRP A 331 2.34 -7.77 9.73
C TRP A 331 2.59 -8.56 8.44
N LEU A 332 3.81 -9.03 8.24
CA LEU A 332 4.24 -9.73 7.04
C LEU A 332 3.82 -11.22 6.97
N GLN A 333 3.17 -11.75 8.00
CA GLN A 333 2.63 -13.10 7.96
C GLN A 333 1.51 -13.19 6.90
N PRO A 334 1.47 -14.26 6.08
CA PRO A 334 0.51 -14.38 4.97
C PRO A 334 -0.94 -14.21 5.41
N GLU A 335 -1.34 -14.78 6.54
CA GLU A 335 -2.69 -14.69 7.10
C GLU A 335 -3.09 -13.25 7.47
N ASN A 336 -2.15 -12.44 7.96
CA ASN A 336 -2.39 -11.04 8.26
C ASN A 336 -2.47 -10.21 6.97
N GLN A 337 -1.68 -10.55 5.96
CA GLN A 337 -1.75 -9.92 4.64
C GLN A 337 -3.10 -10.16 3.97
N VAL A 338 -3.65 -11.38 4.00
CA VAL A 338 -4.96 -11.68 3.41
C VAL A 338 -6.08 -10.89 4.08
N VAL A 339 -6.08 -10.85 5.42
CA VAL A 339 -7.08 -10.05 6.16
C VAL A 339 -6.97 -8.57 5.79
N TRP A 340 -5.75 -8.02 5.79
CA TRP A 340 -5.53 -6.63 5.42
C TRP A 340 -6.04 -6.31 4.01
N GLN A 341 -5.72 -7.16 3.04
CA GLN A 341 -6.13 -6.99 1.65
C GLN A 341 -7.64 -7.05 1.47
N ARG A 342 -8.29 -8.03 2.10
CA ARG A 342 -9.74 -8.19 2.03
C ARG A 342 -10.46 -6.97 2.59
N GLU A 343 -10.01 -6.46 3.74
CA GLU A 343 -10.71 -5.37 4.42
C GLU A 343 -10.39 -3.99 3.82
N THR A 344 -9.22 -3.81 3.22
CA THR A 344 -8.75 -2.49 2.72
C THR A 344 -8.71 -2.38 1.20
N GLY A 345 -8.79 -3.48 0.46
CA GLY A 345 -8.61 -3.51 -0.99
C GLY A 345 -7.17 -3.27 -1.46
N TYR A 346 -6.20 -3.10 -0.55
CA TYR A 346 -4.79 -2.96 -0.92
C TYR A 346 -4.21 -4.28 -1.44
N LEU A 347 -3.15 -4.18 -2.25
CA LEU A 347 -2.51 -5.31 -2.88
C LEU A 347 -1.49 -6.01 -1.95
N PRO A 348 -1.23 -7.31 -2.16
CA PRO A 348 -0.27 -8.06 -1.36
C PRO A 348 1.16 -7.55 -1.55
N LEU A 349 1.93 -7.51 -0.45
CA LEU A 349 3.29 -6.98 -0.42
C LEU A 349 4.35 -7.99 -0.88
N ASN A 350 4.05 -9.28 -0.82
CA ASN A 350 5.00 -10.34 -1.13
C ASN A 350 4.32 -11.53 -1.83
N ARG A 351 5.16 -12.43 -2.36
CA ARG A 351 4.66 -13.61 -3.08
C ARG A 351 3.81 -14.54 -2.20
N ALA A 352 4.15 -14.70 -0.93
CA ALA A 352 3.39 -15.56 -0.02
C ALA A 352 1.98 -15.01 0.22
N GLY A 353 1.86 -13.69 0.49
CA GLY A 353 0.58 -13.01 0.60
C GLY A 353 -0.24 -13.08 -0.70
N LEU A 354 0.40 -12.92 -1.86
CA LEU A 354 -0.29 -13.07 -3.15
C LEU A 354 -0.83 -14.49 -3.38
N LEU A 355 -0.05 -15.52 -3.03
CA LEU A 355 -0.50 -16.90 -3.15
C LEU A 355 -1.65 -17.21 -2.17
N ALA A 356 -1.54 -16.76 -0.93
CA ALA A 356 -2.59 -16.89 0.07
C ALA A 356 -3.88 -16.18 -0.37
N SER A 357 -3.78 -14.94 -0.86
CA SER A 357 -4.94 -14.20 -1.38
C SER A 357 -5.62 -14.90 -2.55
N ARG A 358 -4.84 -15.48 -3.46
CA ARG A 358 -5.38 -16.25 -4.61
C ARG A 358 -6.10 -17.53 -4.20
N SER A 359 -5.75 -18.12 -3.05
CA SER A 359 -6.40 -19.33 -2.55
C SER A 359 -7.61 -19.07 -1.65
N GLU A 360 -7.66 -17.90 -0.99
CA GLU A 360 -8.69 -17.60 0.03
C GLU A 360 -9.76 -16.61 -0.45
N LEU A 361 -9.41 -15.71 -1.38
CA LEU A 361 -10.36 -14.71 -1.89
C LEU A 361 -11.13 -15.23 -3.09
N LEU A 362 -12.40 -14.82 -3.21
CA LEU A 362 -13.32 -15.23 -4.26
C LEU A 362 -14.02 -14.00 -4.88
N GLY A 363 -14.67 -14.21 -6.01
CA GLY A 363 -15.48 -13.17 -6.67
C GLY A 363 -14.66 -11.92 -6.97
N THR A 364 -15.28 -10.77 -6.74
CA THR A 364 -14.68 -9.46 -7.04
C THR A 364 -13.46 -9.13 -6.18
N ASP A 365 -13.33 -9.67 -4.95
CA ASP A 365 -12.11 -9.52 -4.14
C ASP A 365 -10.88 -10.13 -4.88
N LEU A 366 -11.04 -11.32 -5.44
CA LEU A 366 -10.00 -12.00 -6.19
C LEU A 366 -9.79 -11.34 -7.57
N GLU A 367 -10.86 -10.93 -8.24
CA GLU A 367 -10.82 -10.25 -9.53
C GLU A 367 -10.01 -8.95 -9.44
N ASN A 368 -10.29 -8.12 -8.43
CA ASN A 368 -9.57 -6.87 -8.18
C ASN A 368 -8.06 -7.09 -8.04
N ILE A 369 -7.65 -8.06 -7.23
CA ILE A 369 -6.22 -8.38 -7.06
C ILE A 369 -5.59 -8.88 -8.36
N LYS A 370 -6.28 -9.78 -9.08
CA LYS A 370 -5.76 -10.32 -10.36
C LYS A 370 -5.56 -9.22 -11.39
N VAL A 371 -6.55 -8.34 -11.56
CA VAL A 371 -6.50 -7.24 -12.52
C VAL A 371 -5.39 -6.25 -12.14
N ALA A 372 -5.38 -5.78 -10.89
CA ALA A 372 -4.41 -4.79 -10.45
C ALA A 372 -2.96 -5.30 -10.48
N VAL A 373 -2.71 -6.53 -10.01
CA VAL A 373 -1.38 -7.16 -10.11
C VAL A 373 -1.01 -7.40 -11.57
N GLY A 374 -1.95 -7.83 -12.42
CA GLY A 374 -1.74 -8.02 -13.85
C GLY A 374 -1.25 -6.74 -14.53
N GLN A 375 -1.88 -5.60 -14.26
CA GLN A 375 -1.44 -4.30 -14.80
C GLN A 375 -0.06 -3.85 -14.31
N LEU A 376 0.25 -4.11 -13.04
CA LEU A 376 1.54 -3.73 -12.45
C LEU A 376 2.71 -4.59 -12.95
N THR A 377 2.42 -5.78 -13.46
CA THR A 377 3.43 -6.78 -13.86
C THR A 377 3.25 -7.26 -15.30
N ASN A 378 2.59 -6.48 -16.15
CA ASN A 378 2.26 -6.84 -17.50
C ASN A 378 3.49 -7.06 -18.40
N LYS A 379 4.50 -6.18 -18.26
CA LYS A 379 5.76 -6.25 -19.01
C LYS A 379 6.97 -5.97 -18.11
N PRO A 380 8.18 -6.35 -18.53
CA PRO A 380 9.40 -5.91 -17.86
C PRO A 380 9.46 -4.39 -17.77
N VAL A 381 9.90 -3.87 -16.61
CA VAL A 381 10.02 -2.43 -16.38
C VAL A 381 11.13 -1.86 -17.26
N THR A 382 10.83 -0.80 -18.00
CA THR A 382 11.79 0.00 -18.79
C THR A 382 12.15 1.29 -18.06
N GLY A 383 13.17 2.01 -18.53
CA GLY A 383 13.54 3.31 -17.98
C GLY A 383 12.41 4.36 -18.06
N ASP A 384 11.58 4.28 -19.09
CA ASP A 384 10.47 5.22 -19.31
C ASP A 384 9.20 4.81 -18.55
N SER A 385 8.93 3.50 -18.43
CA SER A 385 7.83 2.97 -17.62
C SER A 385 8.14 2.95 -16.11
N ALA A 386 9.42 3.00 -15.72
CA ALA A 386 9.78 3.29 -14.36
C ALA A 386 9.38 4.74 -14.08
N ALA A 387 8.45 4.94 -13.16
CA ALA A 387 8.05 6.27 -12.75
C ALA A 387 9.28 7.10 -12.41
N GLN A 388 9.63 8.03 -13.30
CA GLN A 388 10.65 9.02 -12.99
C GLN A 388 10.18 9.77 -11.74
N PRO A 389 10.97 9.86 -10.68
CA PRO A 389 10.54 10.51 -9.46
C PRO A 389 10.28 12.00 -9.75
N VAL A 390 9.04 12.38 -9.75
CA VAL A 390 8.66 13.80 -9.70
C VAL A 390 8.72 14.18 -8.22
N VAL A 391 9.58 15.13 -7.88
CA VAL A 391 9.66 15.70 -6.53
C VAL A 391 8.35 16.45 -6.25
N GLY A 392 7.77 16.27 -5.06
CA GLY A 392 6.49 16.92 -4.74
C GLY A 392 5.31 16.33 -5.50
N ARG A 393 5.26 15.01 -5.67
CA ARG A 393 4.26 14.29 -6.49
C ARG A 393 2.82 14.67 -6.16
N GLU A 394 2.44 14.72 -4.90
CA GLU A 394 1.08 15.07 -4.49
C GLU A 394 0.75 16.53 -4.83
N LYS A 395 1.72 17.42 -4.68
CA LYS A 395 1.58 18.81 -5.13
C LYS A 395 1.41 18.89 -6.65
N VAL A 396 2.17 18.09 -7.40
CA VAL A 396 2.06 18.02 -8.87
C VAL A 396 0.69 17.49 -9.29
N ARG A 397 0.17 16.42 -8.68
CA ARG A 397 -1.18 15.90 -8.92
C ARG A 397 -2.24 16.96 -8.65
N ARG A 398 -2.13 17.66 -7.54
CA ARG A 398 -3.06 18.75 -7.20
C ARG A 398 -3.02 19.87 -8.24
N ILE A 399 -1.84 20.26 -8.70
CA ILE A 399 -1.69 21.26 -9.78
C ILE A 399 -2.35 20.77 -11.07
N ILE A 400 -2.15 19.50 -11.44
CA ILE A 400 -2.80 18.90 -12.61
C ILE A 400 -4.32 18.97 -12.46
N ASP A 401 -4.87 18.53 -11.33
CA ASP A 401 -6.32 18.54 -11.09
C ASP A 401 -6.91 19.95 -11.16
N GLU A 402 -6.22 20.95 -10.59
CA GLU A 402 -6.62 22.35 -10.67
C GLU A 402 -6.63 22.86 -12.11
N GLU A 403 -5.63 22.56 -12.92
CA GLU A 403 -5.59 22.96 -14.32
C GLU A 403 -6.65 22.24 -15.16
N LEU A 404 -6.84 20.94 -14.93
CA LEU A 404 -7.89 20.14 -15.57
C LEU A 404 -9.30 20.65 -15.22
N SER A 405 -9.52 21.20 -14.03
CA SER A 405 -10.81 21.80 -13.68
C SER A 405 -11.18 22.95 -14.62
N GLY A 406 -10.20 23.67 -15.14
CA GLY A 406 -10.39 24.69 -16.18
C GLY A 406 -10.82 24.10 -17.53
N VAL A 407 -10.39 22.87 -17.84
CA VAL A 407 -10.79 22.15 -19.06
C VAL A 407 -12.24 21.69 -18.95
N TRP A 408 -12.62 21.11 -17.80
CA TRP A 408 -14.01 20.67 -17.55
C TRP A 408 -15.01 21.83 -17.55
N ALA A 409 -14.55 23.02 -17.14
CA ALA A 409 -15.36 24.22 -17.16
C ALA A 409 -15.33 24.99 -18.51
N ASP A 410 -14.77 24.40 -19.57
CA ASP A 410 -14.58 25.01 -20.90
C ASP A 410 -13.83 26.36 -20.88
N ARG A 411 -12.98 26.60 -19.85
CA ARG A 411 -12.18 27.81 -19.71
C ARG A 411 -10.77 27.68 -20.28
N LYS A 412 -10.29 26.47 -20.47
CA LYS A 412 -8.93 26.16 -20.97
C LYS A 412 -8.97 25.04 -22.00
N ALA A 413 -8.11 25.12 -23.00
CA ALA A 413 -7.82 24.01 -23.87
C ALA A 413 -6.94 22.98 -23.16
N ALA A 414 -7.01 21.70 -23.54
CA ALA A 414 -6.21 20.62 -22.96
C ALA A 414 -4.70 20.92 -22.98
N LYS A 415 -4.19 21.46 -24.09
CA LYS A 415 -2.77 21.83 -24.23
C LYS A 415 -2.38 22.94 -23.26
N GLU A 416 -3.19 24.00 -23.17
CA GLU A 416 -2.96 25.11 -22.26
C GLU A 416 -2.94 24.65 -20.79
N ALA A 417 -3.90 23.83 -20.38
CA ALA A 417 -3.97 23.31 -19.02
C ALA A 417 -2.73 22.49 -18.66
N LEU A 418 -2.29 21.58 -19.54
CA LEU A 418 -1.11 20.77 -19.28
C LEU A 418 0.20 21.58 -19.33
N ASP A 419 0.32 22.59 -20.21
CA ASP A 419 1.47 23.49 -20.22
C ASP A 419 1.57 24.30 -18.93
N ASN A 420 0.45 24.86 -18.47
CA ASN A 420 0.38 25.57 -17.20
C ASN A 420 0.74 24.67 -16.03
N ALA A 421 0.23 23.44 -16.02
CA ALA A 421 0.53 22.47 -14.98
C ALA A 421 2.04 22.14 -14.92
N VAL A 422 2.68 21.92 -16.07
CA VAL A 422 4.14 21.68 -16.15
C VAL A 422 4.93 22.88 -15.63
N VAL A 423 4.57 24.11 -16.03
CA VAL A 423 5.25 25.34 -15.56
C VAL A 423 5.11 25.51 -14.06
N ARG A 424 3.90 25.34 -13.51
CA ARG A 424 3.62 25.45 -12.07
C ARG A 424 4.35 24.36 -11.27
N ALA A 425 4.36 23.13 -11.79
CA ALA A 425 5.04 22.00 -11.16
C ALA A 425 6.57 22.14 -11.16
N ALA A 426 7.15 22.76 -12.20
CA ALA A 426 8.59 22.99 -12.27
C ALA A 426 9.07 24.09 -11.31
N GLY A 427 8.20 25.02 -10.93
CA GLY A 427 8.49 26.10 -9.96
C GLY A 427 8.17 25.74 -8.50
N SER A 428 7.82 24.48 -8.22
CA SER A 428 7.28 24.05 -6.94
C SER A 428 8.29 23.35 -6.00
#